data_e4ed428e535906a3291715ffba03f0a9
#
_entry.id   e4ed428e535906a3291715ffba03f0a9
#
_cell.length_a   1.000
_cell.length_b   1.000
_cell.length_c   1.000
_cell.angle_alpha   90.00
_cell.angle_beta   90.00
_cell.angle_gamma   90.00
#
_symmetry.space_group_name_H-M   'P 1'
#
loop_
_entity.id
_entity.type
_entity.pdbx_description
1 polymer ?
#
loop_
_entity_poly.entity_id
_entity_poly.type
_entity_poly.pdbx_seq_one_letter_code
_entity_poly.pdbx_strand_id
1 'polypeptide(L)' 'MNVTINGERREIPDGLNVAALLDHLGMSKGRVAIECNRDILPRARWQSTQVQPNDSFEIVQFVGGGWQA' A
#
# COMPACT_ATOMS: atom_id res chain seq x y z
N MET A 1 13.96 5.11 2.42
CA MET A 1 14.08 3.70 2.83
C MET A 1 13.61 2.81 1.70
N ASN A 2 14.03 1.56 1.69
CA ASN A 2 13.62 0.61 0.66
C ASN A 2 12.50 -0.29 1.18
N VAL A 3 11.52 -0.51 0.32
CA VAL A 3 10.44 -1.46 0.56
C VAL A 3 10.23 -2.26 -0.72
N THR A 4 9.45 -3.32 -0.64
CA THR A 4 9.06 -4.11 -1.80
C THR A 4 7.58 -3.89 -2.04
N ILE A 5 7.20 -3.55 -3.26
CA ILE A 5 5.80 -3.33 -3.62
C ILE A 5 5.51 -4.17 -4.86
N ASN A 6 4.59 -5.11 -4.68
CA ASN A 6 4.19 -6.04 -5.75
C ASN A 6 5.42 -6.70 -6.39
N GLY A 7 6.34 -7.13 -5.53
CA GLY A 7 7.53 -7.84 -5.97
C GLY A 7 8.69 -6.98 -6.43
N GLU A 8 8.54 -5.65 -6.43
CA GLU A 8 9.59 -4.75 -6.87
C GLU A 8 10.17 -3.97 -5.69
N ARG A 9 11.50 -3.92 -5.62
CA ARG A 9 12.16 -3.04 -4.65
C ARG A 9 11.98 -1.59 -5.08
N ARG A 10 11.61 -0.75 -4.14
CA ARG A 10 11.42 0.67 -4.42
C ARG A 10 11.94 1.48 -3.24
N GLU A 11 12.52 2.61 -3.59
CA GLU A 11 12.94 3.56 -2.55
C GLU A 11 11.83 4.57 -2.34
N ILE A 12 11.48 4.80 -1.09
CA ILE A 12 10.42 5.74 -0.71
C ILE A 12 10.96 6.67 0.39
N PRO A 13 10.33 7.83 0.59
CA PRO A 13 10.71 8.68 1.70
C PRO A 13 10.51 8.00 3.05
N ASP A 14 11.32 8.37 4.02
CA ASP A 14 11.15 7.89 5.39
C ASP A 14 9.95 8.57 6.04
N GLY A 15 9.42 7.92 7.07
CA GLY A 15 8.41 8.55 7.91
C GLY A 15 6.98 8.47 7.39
N LEU A 16 6.74 7.65 6.38
CA LEU A 16 5.38 7.50 5.84
C LEU A 16 4.59 6.48 6.66
N ASN A 17 3.30 6.77 6.87
CA ASN A 17 2.36 5.71 7.23
C ASN A 17 1.81 5.09 5.95
N VAL A 18 1.00 4.05 6.08
CA VAL A 18 0.51 3.34 4.90
C VAL A 18 -0.40 4.23 4.05
N ALA A 19 -1.20 5.07 4.68
CA ALA A 19 -2.05 6.00 3.92
C ALA A 19 -1.21 6.93 3.06
N ALA A 20 -0.13 7.48 3.64
CA ALA A 20 0.77 8.37 2.91
C ALA A 20 1.55 7.61 1.83
N LEU A 21 1.89 6.35 2.09
CA LEU A 21 2.54 5.53 1.07
C LEU A 21 1.65 5.37 -0.15
N LEU A 22 0.38 5.06 0.05
CA LEU A 22 -0.54 4.92 -1.07
C LEU A 22 -0.69 6.22 -1.84
N ASP A 23 -0.73 7.34 -1.13
CA ASP A 23 -0.79 8.65 -1.75
C ASP A 23 0.47 8.92 -2.58
N HIS A 24 1.62 8.59 -2.03
CA HIS A 24 2.90 8.74 -2.72
C HIS A 24 2.95 7.92 -4.00
N LEU A 25 2.33 6.75 -3.99
CA LEU A 25 2.31 5.87 -5.16
C LEU A 25 1.20 6.23 -6.15
N GLY A 26 0.36 7.21 -5.83
CA GLY A 26 -0.77 7.56 -6.67
C GLY A 26 -1.90 6.57 -6.61
N MET A 27 -2.01 5.82 -5.54
CA MET A 27 -2.99 4.74 -5.40
C MET A 27 -3.99 5.00 -4.28
N SER A 28 -4.11 6.24 -3.83
CA SER A 28 -4.95 6.53 -2.68
C SER A 28 -6.43 6.64 -3.01
N LYS A 29 -6.79 6.68 -4.29
CA LYS A 29 -8.16 6.88 -4.72
C LYS A 29 -8.77 5.58 -5.18
N GLY A 30 -10.09 5.45 -4.95
CA GLY A 30 -10.81 4.29 -5.39
C GLY A 30 -10.68 3.13 -4.40
N ARG A 31 -10.90 1.94 -4.93
CA ARG A 31 -10.86 0.73 -4.12
C ARG A 31 -9.47 0.14 -4.16
N VAL A 32 -8.89 0.00 -3.00
CA VAL A 32 -7.53 -0.52 -2.87
C VAL A 32 -7.54 -1.58 -1.79
N ALA A 33 -6.92 -2.71 -2.08
CA ALA A 33 -6.66 -3.74 -1.09
C ALA A 33 -5.17 -3.85 -0.90
N ILE A 34 -4.72 -3.98 0.33
CA ILE A 34 -3.30 -4.00 0.63
C ILE A 34 -2.99 -5.08 1.66
N GLU A 35 -1.90 -5.80 1.41
CA GLU A 35 -1.29 -6.70 2.38
C GLU A 35 0.05 -6.14 2.77
N CYS A 36 0.35 -6.20 4.05
CA CYS A 36 1.65 -5.79 4.58
C CYS A 36 2.28 -7.02 5.20
N ASN A 37 3.41 -7.45 4.64
CA ASN A 37 4.13 -8.63 5.11
C ASN A 37 3.19 -9.84 5.20
N ARG A 38 2.36 -10.01 4.16
CA ARG A 38 1.42 -11.13 3.98
C ARG A 38 0.18 -11.07 4.85
N ASP A 39 -0.01 -9.98 5.60
CA ASP A 39 -1.23 -9.79 6.37
C ASP A 39 -2.09 -8.73 5.74
N ILE A 40 -3.38 -9.01 5.60
CA ILE A 40 -4.31 -8.03 5.08
C ILE A 40 -4.35 -6.84 6.03
N LEU A 41 -4.23 -5.64 5.47
CA LEU A 41 -4.27 -4.41 6.24
C LEU A 41 -5.55 -3.66 5.93
N PRO A 42 -6.53 -3.65 6.85
CA PRO A 42 -7.79 -2.94 6.61
C PRO A 42 -7.56 -1.44 6.47
N ARG A 43 -8.41 -0.80 5.68
CA ARG A 43 -8.32 0.63 5.46
C ARG A 43 -8.30 1.42 6.78
N ALA A 44 -9.07 0.98 7.77
CA ALA A 44 -9.15 1.66 9.05
C ALA A 44 -7.80 1.73 9.77
N ARG A 45 -6.84 0.90 9.38
CA ARG A 45 -5.52 0.84 10.02
C ARG A 45 -4.43 1.52 9.21
N TRP A 46 -4.74 2.03 8.03
CA TRP A 46 -3.71 2.62 7.17
C TRP A 46 -3.02 3.81 7.80
N GLN A 47 -3.78 4.68 8.47
CA GLN A 47 -3.19 5.88 9.06
C GLN A 47 -2.37 5.59 10.30
N SER A 48 -2.67 4.49 10.99
CA SER A 48 -1.98 4.13 12.22
C SER A 48 -0.84 3.14 12.01
N THR A 49 -0.62 2.70 10.78
CA THR A 49 0.43 1.73 10.49
C THR A 49 1.60 2.44 9.84
N GLN A 50 2.73 2.42 10.53
CA GLN A 50 3.94 3.05 10.05
C GLN A 50 4.68 2.10 9.11
N VAL A 51 5.14 2.62 7.98
CA VAL A 51 5.95 1.84 7.06
C VAL A 51 7.35 1.68 7.63
N GLN A 52 7.84 0.45 7.64
CA GLN A 52 9.17 0.13 8.16
C GLN A 52 10.10 -0.24 7.02
N PRO A 53 11.41 -0.05 7.19
CA PRO A 53 12.37 -0.49 6.18
C PRO A 53 12.19 -1.96 5.87
N ASN A 54 12.26 -2.28 4.60
CA ASN A 54 12.17 -3.66 4.08
C ASN A 54 10.79 -4.29 4.19
N ASP A 55 9.77 -3.51 4.53
CA ASP A 55 8.40 -4.02 4.47
C ASP A 55 8.06 -4.46 3.05
N SER A 56 7.20 -5.47 2.96
CA SER A 56 6.72 -5.99 1.69
C SER A 56 5.22 -5.77 1.59
N PHE A 57 4.81 -5.12 0.51
CA PHE A 57 3.40 -4.80 0.28
C PHE A 57 2.92 -5.45 -1.00
N GLU A 58 1.70 -5.98 -0.96
CA GLU A 58 0.96 -6.37 -2.16
C GLU A 58 -0.23 -5.45 -2.25
N ILE A 59 -0.34 -4.70 -3.33
CA ILE A 59 -1.38 -3.68 -3.47
C ILE A 59 -2.15 -3.95 -4.75
N VAL A 60 -3.47 -4.06 -4.62
CA VAL A 60 -4.36 -4.22 -5.77
C VAL A 60 -5.30 -3.03 -5.80
N GLN A 61 -5.36 -2.37 -6.94
CA GLN A 61 -6.25 -1.25 -7.14
C GLN A 61 -7.33 -1.66 -8.13
N PHE A 62 -8.58 -1.54 -7.72
CA PHE A 62 -9.70 -1.89 -8.58
C PHE A 62 -10.13 -0.65 -9.35
N VAL A 63 -10.35 -0.81 -10.63
CA VAL A 63 -10.65 0.30 -11.50
C VAL A 63 -12.15 0.35 -11.76
N GLY A 64 -12.77 1.42 -11.27
CA GLY A 64 -14.12 1.81 -11.68
C GLY A 64 -15.13 0.70 -11.79
N GLY A 65 -15.38 -0.09 -10.82
CA GLY A 65 -16.35 -1.16 -10.91
C GLY A 65 -15.96 -2.27 -11.88
N GLY A 66 -14.75 -2.23 -12.34
CA GLY A 66 -14.31 -3.09 -13.41
C GLY A 66 -14.33 -4.55 -13.12
N TRP A 67 -14.58 -4.95 -11.90
CA TRP A 67 -14.58 -6.33 -11.66
C TRP A 67 -15.95 -6.89 -11.34
N GLN A 68 -16.92 -6.11 -11.50
CA GLN A 68 -18.21 -6.66 -11.46
C GLN A 68 -18.38 -7.53 -12.69
N ALA A 69 -18.83 -8.62 -12.52
CA ALA A 69 -18.91 -9.53 -13.63
C ALA A 69 -20.11 -9.21 -14.48
#